data_c902ed73f7c34792b3e7f2e9a93410ba
#
_entry.id   c902ed73f7c34792b3e7f2e9a93410ba
#
_cell.length_a   1.000
_cell.length_b   1.000
_cell.length_c   1.000
_cell.angle_alpha   90.00
_cell.angle_beta   90.00
_cell.angle_gamma   90.00
#
_symmetry.space_group_name_H-M   'P 1'
#
loop_
_entity.id
_entity.type
_entity.pdbx_description
1 polymer ?
#
loop_
_entity_poly.entity_id
_entity_poly.type
_entity_poly.pdbx_seq_one_letter_code
_entity_poly.pdbx_strand_id
1 'polypeptide(L)'
;MYSQATASKTNRKTHQVPRKYPYYPVTEPGTGKLAGTEKFMQLCIRRYPSFTNLGTWVVRNIRGGKTLSTHSLGVAGDVGYPKTREGRRQAKELWDWLIEHSEALGLCELHDYAYRDPKQPESDQTAYGRGYRCSRGEGTKGVKIFTKTDNAGSFGGAWLHFELEMDLAKDAKALEAAWRALPKPNSDKA
;
A
#
# COMPACT_ATOMS: atom_id res chain seq x y z
N MET A 1 -50.31 -11.05 2.67
CA MET A 1 -49.70 -9.90 1.99
C MET A 1 -48.35 -9.63 2.65
N TYR A 2 -47.26 -10.04 2.04
CA TYR A 2 -45.89 -9.80 2.54
C TYR A 2 -45.31 -8.60 1.80
N SER A 3 -45.05 -7.52 2.53
CA SER A 3 -44.40 -6.31 2.04
C SER A 3 -42.90 -6.58 1.87
N GLN A 4 -42.40 -6.46 0.64
CA GLN A 4 -40.96 -6.49 0.36
C GLN A 4 -40.38 -5.11 0.69
N ALA A 5 -39.49 -5.06 1.67
CA ALA A 5 -38.68 -3.90 1.95
C ALA A 5 -37.58 -3.78 0.89
N THR A 6 -37.68 -2.80 0.02
CA THR A 6 -36.65 -2.44 -0.96
C THR A 6 -35.46 -1.80 -0.24
N ALA A 7 -34.35 -2.50 -0.18
CA ALA A 7 -33.08 -1.93 0.29
C ALA A 7 -32.58 -0.85 -0.68
N SER A 8 -32.64 0.40 -0.25
CA SER A 8 -32.12 1.56 -0.96
C SER A 8 -30.58 1.45 -1.06
N LYS A 9 -30.07 1.23 -2.27
CA LYS A 9 -28.63 1.35 -2.59
C LYS A 9 -28.26 2.84 -2.58
N THR A 10 -27.87 3.36 -1.43
CA THR A 10 -27.27 4.70 -1.35
C THR A 10 -25.90 4.67 -2.03
N ASN A 11 -25.90 5.10 -3.28
CA ASN A 11 -24.69 5.35 -4.06
C ASN A 11 -24.05 6.65 -3.53
N ARG A 12 -23.31 6.59 -2.40
CA ARG A 12 -22.50 7.69 -1.92
C ARG A 12 -21.31 7.84 -2.86
N LYS A 13 -21.41 8.74 -3.82
CA LYS A 13 -20.24 9.37 -4.44
C LYS A 13 -19.56 10.19 -3.33
N THR A 14 -18.70 9.57 -2.54
CA THR A 14 -17.82 10.30 -1.65
C THR A 14 -16.89 11.14 -2.52
N HIS A 15 -17.00 12.46 -2.44
CA HIS A 15 -15.98 13.38 -2.92
C HIS A 15 -14.76 13.13 -2.04
N GLN A 16 -13.85 12.28 -2.52
CA GLN A 16 -12.64 11.92 -1.80
C GLN A 16 -11.68 13.12 -1.81
N VAL A 17 -11.70 13.87 -0.73
CA VAL A 17 -10.74 14.96 -0.49
C VAL A 17 -9.39 14.32 -0.18
N PRO A 18 -8.28 14.80 -0.77
CA PRO A 18 -6.95 14.31 -0.43
C PRO A 18 -6.68 14.42 1.07
N ARG A 19 -6.20 13.34 1.69
CA ARG A 19 -5.78 13.36 3.10
C ARG A 19 -4.39 13.97 3.23
N LYS A 20 -4.10 14.65 4.36
CA LYS A 20 -2.74 15.13 4.62
C LYS A 20 -1.81 13.93 4.83
N TYR A 21 -0.69 13.88 4.10
CA TYR A 21 0.37 12.91 4.37
C TYR A 21 1.09 13.28 5.70
N PRO A 22 1.10 12.38 6.71
CA PRO A 22 1.46 12.77 8.07
C PRO A 22 2.96 12.62 8.40
N TYR A 23 3.76 11.96 7.56
CA TYR A 23 5.08 11.46 7.93
C TYR A 23 6.27 12.21 7.30
N TYR A 24 6.14 13.47 6.96
CA TYR A 24 7.28 14.21 6.42
C TYR A 24 7.42 15.60 7.07
N PRO A 25 8.61 15.91 7.57
CA PRO A 25 9.77 15.05 7.79
C PRO A 25 9.59 14.15 9.04
N VAL A 26 10.19 12.95 9.05
CA VAL A 26 10.34 12.16 10.28
C VAL A 26 11.58 12.63 11.01
N THR A 27 11.41 13.19 12.21
CA THR A 27 12.51 13.79 13.02
C THR A 27 13.00 12.86 14.10
N GLU A 28 12.09 12.05 14.71
CA GLU A 28 12.39 11.15 15.80
C GLU A 28 11.88 9.73 15.51
N PRO A 29 12.59 8.68 15.91
CA PRO A 29 12.11 7.33 15.74
C PRO A 29 11.01 7.00 16.76
N GLY A 30 10.14 6.05 16.41
CA GLY A 30 9.25 5.38 17.33
C GLY A 30 9.98 4.37 18.21
N THR A 31 9.24 3.73 19.11
CA THR A 31 9.80 2.81 20.11
C THR A 31 9.88 1.35 19.65
N GLY A 32 9.39 1.02 18.46
CA GLY A 32 9.41 -0.36 17.96
C GLY A 32 8.31 -0.65 16.94
N LYS A 33 8.05 -1.93 16.77
CA LYS A 33 6.99 -2.45 15.90
C LYS A 33 5.61 -2.06 16.43
N LEU A 34 4.70 -1.73 15.54
CA LEU A 34 3.31 -1.42 15.88
C LEU A 34 2.40 -2.60 15.52
N ALA A 35 1.46 -2.93 16.41
CA ALA A 35 0.64 -4.13 16.33
C ALA A 35 -0.24 -4.16 15.06
N GLY A 36 -0.79 -3.03 14.62
CA GLY A 36 -1.58 -2.92 13.39
C GLY A 36 -0.73 -3.09 12.14
N THR A 37 0.49 -2.52 12.11
CA THR A 37 1.43 -2.70 11.00
C THR A 37 1.83 -4.18 10.84
N GLU A 38 2.15 -4.87 11.96
CA GLU A 38 2.42 -6.31 11.95
C GLU A 38 1.19 -7.11 11.48
N LYS A 39 -0.02 -6.70 11.91
CA LYS A 39 -1.27 -7.33 11.47
C LYS A 39 -1.49 -7.13 9.96
N PHE A 40 -1.27 -5.94 9.43
CA PHE A 40 -1.38 -5.68 8.00
C PHE A 40 -0.44 -6.57 7.18
N MET A 41 0.82 -6.67 7.60
CA MET A 41 1.81 -7.56 7.00
C MET A 41 1.33 -9.02 7.01
N GLN A 42 0.83 -9.51 8.16
CA GLN A 42 0.28 -10.87 8.27
C GLN A 42 -0.92 -11.11 7.35
N LEU A 43 -1.80 -10.11 7.19
CA LEU A 43 -2.97 -10.22 6.30
C LEU A 43 -2.56 -10.29 4.83
N CYS A 44 -1.56 -9.52 4.40
CA CYS A 44 -1.00 -9.61 3.04
C CYS A 44 -0.41 -11.01 2.77
N ILE A 45 0.41 -11.54 3.69
CA ILE A 45 1.03 -12.86 3.56
C ILE A 45 -0.03 -13.97 3.63
N ARG A 46 -1.01 -13.89 4.52
CA ARG A 46 -2.11 -14.86 4.59
C ARG A 46 -2.88 -14.95 3.27
N ARG A 47 -3.02 -13.82 2.58
CA ARG A 47 -3.70 -13.77 1.29
C ARG A 47 -2.89 -14.42 0.18
N TYR A 48 -1.59 -14.19 0.19
CA TYR A 48 -0.63 -14.74 -0.78
C TYR A 48 0.52 -15.42 -0.02
N PRO A 49 0.40 -16.73 0.28
CA PRO A 49 1.38 -17.44 1.13
C PRO A 49 2.81 -17.48 0.56
N SER A 50 2.99 -17.17 -0.72
CA SER A 50 4.30 -17.02 -1.35
C SER A 50 5.01 -15.70 -1.03
N PHE A 51 4.29 -14.74 -0.38
CA PHE A 51 4.86 -13.45 0.00
C PHE A 51 5.63 -13.58 1.30
N THR A 52 6.57 -12.65 1.50
CA THR A 52 7.48 -12.65 2.66
C THR A 52 7.47 -11.30 3.37
N ASN A 53 7.66 -11.32 4.68
CA ASN A 53 7.88 -10.13 5.48
C ASN A 53 9.35 -9.71 5.36
N LEU A 54 9.62 -8.55 4.75
CA LEU A 54 10.96 -7.98 4.64
C LEU A 54 11.27 -6.96 5.74
N GLY A 55 10.31 -6.70 6.62
CA GLY A 55 10.47 -5.84 7.80
C GLY A 55 9.38 -4.78 7.92
N THR A 56 9.05 -4.44 9.18
CA THR A 56 8.05 -3.43 9.53
C THR A 56 8.62 -2.33 10.42
N TRP A 57 9.80 -2.53 10.98
CA TRP A 57 10.46 -1.54 11.83
C TRP A 57 11.97 -1.64 11.74
N VAL A 58 12.60 -0.50 11.49
CA VAL A 58 14.06 -0.32 11.52
C VAL A 58 14.39 1.17 11.64
N VAL A 59 15.27 1.53 12.56
CA VAL A 59 15.76 2.92 12.68
C VAL A 59 16.87 3.14 11.66
N ARG A 60 16.55 3.84 10.58
CA ARG A 60 17.49 4.21 9.51
C ARG A 60 17.01 5.45 8.76
N ASN A 61 17.91 6.12 8.09
CA ASN A 61 17.53 7.18 7.16
C ASN A 61 16.91 6.64 5.86
N ILE A 62 16.16 7.48 5.16
CA ILE A 62 15.77 7.22 3.77
C ILE A 62 17.05 7.07 2.95
N ARG A 63 17.01 6.15 1.96
CA ARG A 63 18.17 5.93 1.09
C ARG A 63 18.59 7.23 0.38
N GLY A 64 19.86 7.60 0.54
CA GLY A 64 20.42 8.83 -0.05
C GLY A 64 19.99 10.12 0.62
N GLY A 65 19.26 10.05 1.76
CA GLY A 65 18.78 11.21 2.53
C GLY A 65 19.33 11.28 3.95
N LYS A 66 19.04 12.40 4.63
CA LYS A 66 19.38 12.62 6.04
C LYS A 66 18.16 12.49 6.97
N THR A 67 16.96 12.37 6.41
CA THR A 67 15.71 12.23 7.15
C THR A 67 15.47 10.78 7.50
N LEU A 68 14.90 10.50 8.67
CA LEU A 68 14.51 9.14 9.05
C LEU A 68 13.43 8.58 8.11
N SER A 69 13.54 7.28 7.85
CA SER A 69 12.50 6.52 7.13
C SER A 69 11.28 6.32 8.03
N THR A 70 10.09 6.25 7.44
CA THR A 70 8.82 5.90 8.12
C THR A 70 8.84 4.52 8.79
N HIS A 71 9.70 3.61 8.35
CA HIS A 71 9.99 2.37 9.08
C HIS A 71 10.44 2.63 10.52
N SER A 72 11.14 3.73 10.77
CA SER A 72 11.59 4.09 12.13
C SER A 72 10.45 4.45 13.07
N LEU A 73 9.26 4.78 12.53
CA LEU A 73 8.04 5.01 13.32
C LEU A 73 7.25 3.72 13.59
N GLY A 74 7.55 2.62 12.87
CA GLY A 74 6.78 1.38 12.90
C GLY A 74 5.49 1.41 12.08
N VAL A 75 5.21 2.48 11.33
CA VAL A 75 3.99 2.62 10.50
C VAL A 75 4.13 2.03 9.10
N ALA A 76 5.35 1.67 8.70
CA ALA A 76 5.70 1.17 7.38
C ALA A 76 6.11 -0.29 7.39
N GLY A 77 5.96 -0.95 6.23
CA GLY A 77 6.46 -2.31 6.03
C GLY A 77 6.72 -2.62 4.56
N ASP A 78 7.58 -3.60 4.34
CA ASP A 78 7.97 -4.10 3.03
C ASP A 78 7.50 -5.55 2.85
N VAL A 79 6.57 -5.77 1.90
CA VAL A 79 6.02 -7.08 1.53
C VAL A 79 6.74 -7.59 0.28
N GLY A 80 7.63 -8.56 0.46
CA GLY A 80 8.33 -9.21 -0.64
C GLY A 80 7.45 -10.20 -1.39
N TYR A 81 7.66 -10.34 -2.70
CA TYR A 81 6.99 -11.34 -3.53
C TYR A 81 7.97 -12.02 -4.50
N PRO A 82 7.67 -13.25 -4.96
CA PRO A 82 8.54 -13.96 -5.92
C PRO A 82 8.67 -13.20 -7.24
N LYS A 83 9.88 -13.16 -7.82
CA LYS A 83 10.14 -12.53 -9.13
C LYS A 83 9.58 -13.33 -10.31
N THR A 84 8.73 -14.31 -10.07
CA THR A 84 8.04 -15.12 -11.08
C THR A 84 6.87 -14.34 -11.71
N ARG A 85 6.36 -14.84 -12.85
CA ARG A 85 5.15 -14.28 -13.48
C ARG A 85 3.96 -14.29 -12.51
N GLU A 86 3.78 -15.40 -11.77
CA GLU A 86 2.70 -15.56 -10.79
C GLU A 86 2.87 -14.61 -9.60
N GLY A 87 4.07 -14.48 -9.02
CA GLY A 87 4.32 -13.54 -7.92
C GLY A 87 4.03 -12.10 -8.31
N ARG A 88 4.41 -11.69 -9.54
CA ARG A 88 4.08 -10.35 -10.07
C ARG A 88 2.58 -10.15 -10.29
N ARG A 89 1.87 -11.19 -10.75
CA ARG A 89 0.40 -11.15 -10.90
C ARG A 89 -0.28 -10.96 -9.54
N GLN A 90 0.12 -11.73 -8.54
CA GLN A 90 -0.40 -11.62 -7.16
C GLN A 90 -0.06 -10.26 -6.53
N ALA A 91 1.13 -9.73 -6.75
CA ALA A 91 1.52 -8.41 -6.28
C ALA A 91 0.68 -7.29 -6.92
N LYS A 92 0.37 -7.42 -8.22
CA LYS A 92 -0.53 -6.50 -8.92
C LYS A 92 -1.95 -6.57 -8.36
N GLU A 93 -2.48 -7.76 -8.11
CA GLU A 93 -3.82 -7.94 -7.51
C GLU A 93 -3.89 -7.31 -6.12
N LEU A 94 -2.86 -7.56 -5.27
CA LEU A 94 -2.79 -6.93 -3.96
C LEU A 94 -2.71 -5.41 -4.07
N TRP A 95 -1.85 -4.90 -4.96
CA TRP A 95 -1.74 -3.47 -5.24
C TRP A 95 -3.10 -2.86 -5.61
N ASP A 96 -3.77 -3.41 -6.63
CA ASP A 96 -5.03 -2.85 -7.13
C ASP A 96 -6.10 -2.84 -6.03
N TRP A 97 -6.20 -3.91 -5.25
CA TRP A 97 -7.13 -4.01 -4.13
C TRP A 97 -6.80 -3.03 -3.00
N LEU A 98 -5.52 -2.86 -2.65
CA LEU A 98 -5.09 -1.89 -1.64
C LEU A 98 -5.37 -0.45 -2.06
N ILE A 99 -5.18 -0.13 -3.35
CA ILE A 99 -5.49 1.19 -3.90
C ILE A 99 -7.00 1.46 -3.86
N GLU A 100 -7.83 0.50 -4.26
CA GLU A 100 -9.29 0.62 -4.23
C GLU A 100 -9.81 0.91 -2.82
N HIS A 101 -9.15 0.34 -1.81
CA HIS A 101 -9.57 0.44 -0.41
C HIS A 101 -8.63 1.27 0.48
N SER A 102 -7.84 2.15 -0.14
CA SER A 102 -6.80 2.91 0.54
C SER A 102 -7.28 3.74 1.73
N GLU A 103 -8.45 4.38 1.59
CA GLU A 103 -9.06 5.17 2.67
C GLU A 103 -9.51 4.28 3.84
N ALA A 104 -10.24 3.21 3.57
CA ALA A 104 -10.76 2.30 4.60
C ALA A 104 -9.66 1.58 5.39
N LEU A 105 -8.50 1.35 4.76
CA LEU A 105 -7.33 0.73 5.37
C LEU A 105 -6.36 1.74 6.00
N GLY A 106 -6.66 3.04 5.95
CA GLY A 106 -5.75 4.09 6.44
C GLY A 106 -4.40 4.08 5.72
N LEU A 107 -4.38 3.69 4.45
CA LEU A 107 -3.14 3.62 3.67
C LEU A 107 -2.68 5.04 3.32
N CYS A 108 -1.50 5.43 3.80
CA CYS A 108 -0.91 6.74 3.52
C CYS A 108 -0.02 6.73 2.28
N GLU A 109 0.74 5.65 2.10
CA GLU A 109 1.62 5.44 0.97
C GLU A 109 1.66 3.96 0.57
N LEU A 110 1.84 3.70 -0.73
CA LEU A 110 2.11 2.37 -1.27
C LEU A 110 3.04 2.51 -2.47
N HIS A 111 4.18 1.79 -2.50
CA HIS A 111 5.10 1.74 -3.63
C HIS A 111 5.20 0.33 -4.20
N ASP A 112 5.21 0.23 -5.53
CA ASP A 112 5.52 -0.98 -6.30
C ASP A 112 6.76 -0.68 -7.16
N TYR A 113 7.90 -1.13 -6.71
CA TYR A 113 9.19 -0.82 -7.33
C TYR A 113 9.46 -1.63 -8.60
N ALA A 114 8.74 -2.71 -8.83
CA ALA A 114 8.90 -3.55 -10.03
C ALA A 114 7.97 -3.15 -11.17
N TYR A 115 7.11 -2.13 -10.97
CA TYR A 115 6.20 -1.67 -12.02
C TYR A 115 6.97 -0.99 -13.16
N ARG A 116 6.71 -1.42 -14.41
CA ARG A 116 7.15 -0.75 -15.62
C ARG A 116 5.93 -0.15 -16.31
N ASP A 117 6.02 1.13 -16.69
CA ASP A 117 4.94 1.78 -17.44
C ASP A 117 4.78 1.12 -18.81
N PRO A 118 3.59 0.61 -19.18
CA PRO A 118 3.34 0.07 -20.52
C PRO A 118 3.59 1.07 -21.66
N LYS A 119 3.55 2.38 -21.36
CA LYS A 119 3.81 3.45 -22.33
C LYS A 119 5.29 3.80 -22.48
N GLN A 120 6.16 3.21 -21.61
CA GLN A 120 7.60 3.42 -21.68
C GLN A 120 8.16 2.80 -22.97
N PRO A 121 9.11 3.48 -23.65
CA PRO A 121 9.72 2.96 -24.87
C PRO A 121 10.29 1.55 -24.67
N GLU A 122 10.20 0.70 -25.71
CA GLU A 122 10.77 -0.67 -25.65
C GLU A 122 12.28 -0.68 -25.44
N SER A 123 12.97 0.38 -25.87
CA SER A 123 14.42 0.55 -25.64
C SER A 123 14.79 0.77 -24.17
N ASP A 124 13.83 1.18 -23.33
CA ASP A 124 14.04 1.35 -21.89
C ASP A 124 13.27 0.26 -21.11
N GLN A 125 13.96 -0.77 -20.68
CA GLN A 125 13.42 -1.88 -19.90
C GLN A 125 13.43 -1.65 -18.38
N THR A 126 13.81 -0.45 -17.93
CA THR A 126 13.91 -0.13 -16.51
C THR A 126 12.52 -0.05 -15.86
N ALA A 127 12.30 -0.82 -14.82
CA ALA A 127 11.10 -0.66 -13.98
C ALA A 127 11.33 0.50 -12.99
N TYR A 128 10.84 1.69 -13.33
CA TYR A 128 10.95 2.86 -12.45
C TYR A 128 10.02 2.79 -11.25
N GLY A 129 8.96 1.97 -11.33
CA GLY A 129 7.99 1.80 -10.27
C GLY A 129 6.78 2.72 -10.39
N ARG A 130 5.89 2.59 -9.44
CA ARG A 130 4.72 3.47 -9.22
C ARG A 130 4.49 3.66 -7.74
N GLY A 131 3.83 4.75 -7.35
CA GLY A 131 3.54 5.02 -5.95
C GLY A 131 2.20 5.72 -5.76
N TYR A 132 1.42 5.24 -4.80
CA TYR A 132 0.26 5.92 -4.24
C TYR A 132 0.71 6.79 -3.07
N ARG A 133 0.07 7.96 -2.91
CA ARG A 133 0.15 8.77 -1.69
C ARG A 133 -1.19 9.46 -1.44
N CYS A 134 -1.72 9.33 -0.22
CA CYS A 134 -3.03 9.85 0.17
C CYS A 134 -3.19 11.37 -0.05
N SER A 135 -2.11 12.14 0.01
CA SER A 135 -2.14 13.59 -0.24
C SER A 135 -2.30 13.98 -1.71
N ARG A 136 -2.20 13.04 -2.63
CA ARG A 136 -2.49 13.25 -4.05
C ARG A 136 -3.94 12.93 -4.39
N GLY A 137 -4.64 12.20 -3.53
CA GLY A 137 -6.03 11.77 -3.66
C GLY A 137 -6.20 10.33 -3.24
N GLU A 138 -7.45 9.88 -3.09
CA GLU A 138 -7.76 8.50 -2.77
C GLU A 138 -7.87 7.63 -4.03
N GLY A 139 -7.66 6.33 -3.85
CA GLY A 139 -7.72 5.37 -4.94
C GLY A 139 -6.70 5.69 -6.04
N THR A 140 -7.09 5.47 -7.28
CA THR A 140 -6.20 5.68 -8.44
C THR A 140 -5.76 7.12 -8.64
N LYS A 141 -6.48 8.12 -8.11
CA LYS A 141 -6.09 9.53 -8.17
C LYS A 141 -4.79 9.81 -7.41
N GLY A 142 -4.52 9.07 -6.33
CA GLY A 142 -3.29 9.18 -5.55
C GLY A 142 -2.08 8.51 -6.18
N VAL A 143 -2.26 7.78 -7.29
CA VAL A 143 -1.19 7.04 -7.96
C VAL A 143 -0.39 7.92 -8.90
N LYS A 144 0.94 7.84 -8.78
CA LYS A 144 1.91 8.40 -9.72
C LYS A 144 2.74 7.24 -10.30
N ILE A 145 2.89 7.22 -11.61
CA ILE A 145 3.86 6.35 -12.30
C ILE A 145 5.20 7.09 -12.28
N PHE A 146 6.25 6.40 -11.85
CA PHE A 146 7.57 7.00 -11.76
C PHE A 146 8.30 6.95 -13.10
N THR A 147 9.20 7.92 -13.27
CA THR A 147 10.06 8.10 -14.44
C THR A 147 11.52 8.04 -14.02
N LYS A 148 12.44 8.12 -14.99
CA LYS A 148 13.89 8.17 -14.76
C LYS A 148 14.33 9.26 -13.79
N THR A 149 13.58 10.36 -13.72
CA THR A 149 13.90 11.52 -12.86
C THR A 149 13.34 11.40 -11.45
N ASP A 150 12.44 10.43 -11.20
CA ASP A 150 11.89 10.20 -9.87
C ASP A 150 12.85 9.34 -9.03
N ASN A 151 13.14 9.78 -7.82
CA ASN A 151 13.93 8.98 -6.88
C ASN A 151 13.00 8.05 -6.08
N ALA A 152 12.61 6.95 -6.68
CA ALA A 152 11.77 5.95 -6.02
C ALA A 152 12.57 5.01 -5.09
N GLY A 153 13.89 5.10 -5.08
CA GLY A 153 14.78 4.42 -4.14
C GLY A 153 15.23 3.00 -4.52
N SER A 154 14.45 2.20 -5.27
CA SER A 154 14.82 0.79 -5.55
C SER A 154 14.16 0.27 -6.82
N PHE A 155 14.65 0.69 -7.97
CA PHE A 155 14.15 0.23 -9.27
C PHE A 155 14.17 -1.30 -9.39
N GLY A 156 13.06 -1.88 -9.86
CA GLY A 156 12.93 -3.31 -10.10
C GLY A 156 12.87 -4.19 -8.85
N GLY A 157 12.77 -3.61 -7.68
CA GLY A 157 12.66 -4.34 -6.41
C GLY A 157 11.34 -5.12 -6.31
N ALA A 158 11.41 -6.42 -6.03
CA ALA A 158 10.22 -7.29 -5.94
C ALA A 158 9.58 -7.24 -4.56
N TRP A 159 9.13 -6.07 -4.15
CA TRP A 159 8.33 -5.85 -2.94
C TRP A 159 7.42 -4.65 -3.09
N LEU A 160 6.36 -4.64 -2.29
CA LEU A 160 5.49 -3.50 -2.05
C LEU A 160 5.89 -2.85 -0.72
N HIS A 161 6.19 -1.55 -0.74
CA HIS A 161 6.32 -0.74 0.46
C HIS A 161 4.99 -0.14 0.81
N PHE A 162 4.53 -0.23 2.05
CA PHE A 162 3.29 0.39 2.52
C PHE A 162 3.52 1.25 3.77
N GLU A 163 2.66 2.26 3.95
CA GLU A 163 2.60 3.08 5.15
C GLU A 163 1.14 3.26 5.58
N LEU A 164 0.88 3.11 6.88
CA LEU A 164 -0.46 3.22 7.47
C LEU A 164 -0.60 4.48 8.33
N GLU A 165 -1.79 5.00 8.46
CA GLU A 165 -2.12 6.00 9.48
C GLU A 165 -1.78 5.46 10.87
N MET A 166 -1.32 6.35 11.75
CA MET A 166 -0.81 5.98 13.08
C MET A 166 -1.84 5.22 13.91
N ASP A 167 -3.11 5.60 13.85
CA ASP A 167 -4.16 4.97 14.65
C ASP A 167 -4.38 3.50 14.23
N LEU A 168 -4.48 3.22 12.92
CA LEU A 168 -4.59 1.85 12.42
C LEU A 168 -3.28 1.09 12.55
N ALA A 169 -2.13 1.75 12.42
CA ALA A 169 -0.83 1.13 12.65
C ALA A 169 -0.67 0.62 14.10
N LYS A 170 -1.24 1.31 15.08
CA LYS A 170 -1.22 0.89 16.50
C LYS A 170 -2.25 -0.17 16.84
N ASP A 171 -3.42 -0.19 16.21
CA ASP A 171 -4.56 -1.03 16.57
C ASP A 171 -4.76 -2.20 15.59
N ALA A 172 -4.23 -3.38 15.99
CA ALA A 172 -4.38 -4.61 15.22
C ALA A 172 -5.83 -5.07 15.07
N LYS A 173 -6.70 -4.80 16.06
CA LYS A 173 -8.12 -5.21 16.01
C LYS A 173 -8.91 -4.31 15.06
N ALA A 174 -8.71 -3.00 15.16
CA ALA A 174 -9.35 -2.06 14.24
C ALA A 174 -8.93 -2.31 12.79
N LEU A 175 -7.63 -2.52 12.55
CA LEU A 175 -7.11 -2.85 11.22
C LEU A 175 -7.69 -4.17 10.66
N GLU A 176 -7.72 -5.23 11.48
CA GLU A 176 -8.29 -6.51 11.05
C GLU A 176 -9.79 -6.39 10.78
N ALA A 177 -10.53 -5.62 11.56
CA ALA A 177 -11.94 -5.34 11.33
C ALA A 177 -12.15 -4.57 10.01
N ALA A 178 -11.37 -3.52 9.76
CA ALA A 178 -11.39 -2.78 8.50
C ALA A 178 -11.13 -3.70 7.30
N TRP A 179 -10.07 -4.52 7.37
CA TRP A 179 -9.73 -5.48 6.31
C TRP A 179 -10.85 -6.49 6.03
N ARG A 180 -11.49 -7.04 7.08
CA ARG A 180 -12.56 -8.04 6.96
C ARG A 180 -13.87 -7.48 6.43
N ALA A 181 -14.12 -6.21 6.63
CA ALA A 181 -15.31 -5.52 6.13
C ALA A 181 -15.26 -5.27 4.62
N LEU A 182 -14.10 -5.40 4.00
CA LEU A 182 -13.90 -5.15 2.58
C LEU A 182 -14.19 -6.40 1.73
N PRO A 183 -14.69 -6.22 0.50
CA PRO A 183 -14.88 -7.34 -0.41
C PRO A 183 -13.54 -8.02 -0.70
N LYS A 184 -13.57 -9.34 -0.85
CA LYS A 184 -12.39 -10.07 -1.31
C LYS A 184 -12.05 -9.62 -2.74
N PRO A 185 -10.78 -9.54 -3.16
CA PRO A 185 -10.47 -9.34 -4.57
C PRO A 185 -11.14 -10.42 -5.39
N ASN A 186 -11.67 -10.03 -6.53
CA ASN A 186 -12.20 -10.96 -7.51
C ASN A 186 -11.03 -11.81 -8.04
N SER A 187 -10.97 -13.08 -7.64
CA SER A 187 -10.09 -14.08 -8.26
C SER A 187 -10.46 -14.37 -9.73
N ASP A 188 -11.57 -13.81 -10.21
CA ASP A 188 -12.21 -14.16 -11.49
C ASP A 188 -12.02 -13.13 -12.60
N LYS A 189 -11.13 -12.12 -12.42
CA LYS A 189 -10.74 -11.16 -13.47
C LYS A 189 -9.27 -11.33 -13.84
N ALA A 190 -8.90 -12.54 -14.24
CA ALA A 190 -7.62 -12.80 -14.89
C ALA A 190 -7.83 -13.17 -16.34
#